data_8ac66e50589f69c4b8a257bbba5fbb67
#
_entry.id   8ac66e50589f69c4b8a257bbba5fbb67
#
_cell.length_a   1.000
_cell.length_b   1.000
_cell.length_c   1.000
_cell.angle_alpha   90.00
_cell.angle_beta   90.00
_cell.angle_gamma   90.00
#
_symmetry.space_group_name_H-M   'P 1'
#
loop_
_entity.id
_entity.type
_entity.pdbx_description
1 polymer ?
#
loop_
_entity_poly.entity_id
_entity_poly.type
_entity_poly.pdbx_seq_one_letter_code
_entity_poly.pdbx_strand_id
1 'polypeptide(L)'
;MNKRVYISADYDEGSGDRNVVEELNKWSTDNYHKVDFVDMAKVVSGSVSENSDCRKCDLKSEFNSQINASSAVIFVIGDKTASRTAGSGCERMYKEWFLCNCAPYKHNSSGLKTCKHMNTSPSDPNGDFDYINSCSYLRHEFEQAKKRRKKIIVVYNSLYKRESWLPSYMCEYKDVAVPFWVYDSCGNKVGNYQFIKKQLGYE
;
A
#
# COMPACT_ATOMS: atom_id res chain seq x y z
N MET A 1 24.00 -3.23 -3.26
CA MET A 1 22.90 -3.72 -2.38
C MET A 1 21.61 -3.53 -3.14
N ASN A 2 20.80 -4.57 -3.30
CA ASN A 2 19.52 -4.47 -4.02
C ASN A 2 18.58 -3.57 -3.23
N LYS A 3 17.92 -2.64 -3.89
CA LYS A 3 16.92 -1.79 -3.26
C LYS A 3 15.58 -2.51 -3.25
N ARG A 4 15.02 -2.70 -2.08
CA ARG A 4 13.67 -3.22 -1.92
C ARG A 4 12.68 -2.07 -2.06
N VAL A 5 11.73 -2.19 -2.97
CA VAL A 5 10.75 -1.15 -3.30
C VAL A 5 9.34 -1.72 -3.18
N TYR A 6 8.55 -1.11 -2.31
CA TYR A 6 7.15 -1.49 -2.12
C TYR A 6 6.28 -0.84 -3.20
N ILE A 7 5.32 -1.60 -3.75
CA ILE A 7 4.32 -1.10 -4.70
C ILE A 7 2.98 -0.99 -3.98
N SER A 8 2.45 0.23 -3.93
CA SER A 8 1.10 0.54 -3.46
C SER A 8 0.22 0.83 -4.67
N ALA A 9 -0.76 -0.02 -4.93
CA ALA A 9 -1.62 0.05 -6.09
C ALA A 9 -3.03 -0.46 -5.78
N ASP A 10 -4.02 -0.10 -6.58
CA ASP A 10 -5.34 -0.73 -6.55
C ASP A 10 -5.29 -2.06 -7.32
N TYR A 11 -5.54 -3.15 -6.60
CA TYR A 11 -5.50 -4.53 -7.14
C TYR A 11 -6.87 -5.04 -7.56
N ASP A 12 -7.90 -4.20 -7.68
CA ASP A 12 -9.22 -4.62 -8.12
C ASP A 12 -9.20 -5.24 -9.53
N GLU A 13 -9.90 -6.36 -9.69
CA GLU A 13 -9.89 -7.14 -10.94
C GLU A 13 -10.53 -6.40 -12.12
N GLY A 14 -11.48 -5.52 -11.85
CA GLY A 14 -12.25 -4.83 -12.90
C GLY A 14 -11.71 -3.46 -13.30
N SER A 15 -10.81 -2.88 -12.52
CA SER A 15 -10.40 -1.48 -12.71
C SER A 15 -9.05 -1.14 -12.08
N GLY A 16 -8.31 -2.14 -11.69
CA GLY A 16 -7.10 -1.97 -10.91
C GLY A 16 -5.88 -1.59 -11.75
N ASP A 17 -4.83 -1.26 -11.04
CA ASP A 17 -3.55 -0.83 -11.61
C ASP A 17 -2.60 -2.02 -11.88
N ARG A 18 -3.16 -3.22 -12.09
CA ARG A 18 -2.37 -4.46 -12.28
C ARG A 18 -1.37 -4.38 -13.41
N ASN A 19 -1.72 -3.72 -14.51
CA ASN A 19 -0.82 -3.56 -15.65
C ASN A 19 0.48 -2.83 -15.29
N VAL A 20 0.41 -1.84 -14.39
CA VAL A 20 1.61 -1.16 -13.88
C VAL A 20 2.41 -2.07 -12.97
N VAL A 21 1.72 -2.80 -12.09
CA VAL A 21 2.37 -3.76 -11.17
C VAL A 21 3.08 -4.87 -11.94
N GLU A 22 2.44 -5.41 -12.99
CA GLU A 22 3.03 -6.43 -13.86
C GLU A 22 4.27 -5.90 -14.59
N GLU A 23 4.22 -4.65 -15.07
CA GLU A 23 5.38 -4.03 -15.71
C GLU A 23 6.54 -3.83 -14.73
N LEU A 24 6.27 -3.35 -13.53
CA LEU A 24 7.28 -3.23 -12.45
C LEU A 24 7.88 -4.60 -12.10
N ASN A 25 7.05 -5.64 -12.03
CA ASN A 25 7.51 -7.00 -11.76
C ASN A 25 8.41 -7.56 -12.90
N LYS A 26 8.14 -7.23 -14.15
CA LYS A 26 9.03 -7.57 -15.27
C LYS A 26 10.42 -6.96 -15.07
N TRP A 27 10.49 -5.71 -14.64
CA TRP A 27 11.78 -5.06 -14.37
C TRP A 27 12.54 -5.69 -13.20
N SER A 28 11.86 -6.31 -12.23
CA SER A 28 12.53 -7.00 -11.13
C SER A 28 13.30 -8.24 -11.56
N THR A 29 12.95 -8.81 -12.70
CA THR A 29 13.66 -9.96 -13.30
C THR A 29 14.86 -9.55 -14.17
N ASP A 30 15.04 -8.24 -14.38
CA ASP A 30 16.15 -7.70 -15.13
C ASP A 30 17.45 -7.83 -14.33
N ASN A 31 18.43 -8.53 -14.88
CA ASN A 31 19.75 -8.72 -14.29
C ASN A 31 20.56 -7.42 -14.13
N TYR A 32 20.16 -6.35 -14.82
CA TYR A 32 20.87 -5.06 -14.80
C TYR A 32 20.49 -4.18 -13.62
N HIS A 33 19.27 -4.26 -13.12
CA HIS A 33 18.73 -3.22 -12.24
C HIS A 33 18.58 -3.61 -10.78
N LYS A 34 18.64 -4.88 -10.43
CA LYS A 34 18.69 -5.41 -9.06
C LYS A 34 17.71 -4.71 -8.09
N VAL A 35 16.51 -4.37 -8.56
CA VAL A 35 15.44 -3.82 -7.75
C VAL A 35 14.53 -4.98 -7.32
N ASP A 36 14.31 -5.11 -6.04
CA ASP A 36 13.35 -6.06 -5.48
C ASP A 36 12.01 -5.35 -5.29
N PHE A 37 11.12 -5.48 -6.27
CA PHE A 37 9.76 -4.95 -6.19
C PHE A 37 8.87 -5.88 -5.38
N VAL A 38 8.32 -5.38 -4.30
CA VAL A 38 7.41 -6.12 -3.42
C VAL A 38 5.98 -5.95 -3.91
N ASP A 39 5.47 -7.00 -4.51
CA ASP A 39 4.08 -7.12 -4.94
C ASP A 39 3.25 -7.74 -3.82
N MET A 40 2.36 -6.95 -3.22
CA MET A 40 1.54 -7.38 -2.09
C MET A 40 0.56 -8.50 -2.44
N ALA A 41 0.11 -8.59 -3.68
CA ALA A 41 -0.76 -9.70 -4.09
C ALA A 41 -0.06 -11.06 -3.94
N LYS A 42 1.27 -11.10 -4.10
CA LYS A 42 2.08 -12.31 -3.89
C LYS A 42 2.42 -12.58 -2.43
N VAL A 43 2.55 -11.53 -1.61
CA VAL A 43 2.95 -11.64 -0.20
C VAL A 43 1.79 -12.11 0.69
N VAL A 44 0.57 -11.73 0.36
CA VAL A 44 -0.62 -11.94 1.21
C VAL A 44 -1.09 -13.41 1.26
N SER A 45 -0.65 -14.24 0.33
CA SER A 45 -1.02 -15.66 0.29
C SER A 45 -0.53 -16.40 1.54
N GLY A 46 -1.46 -16.69 2.46
CA GLY A 46 -1.22 -17.49 3.68
C GLY A 46 -0.96 -16.73 4.98
N SER A 47 -0.79 -15.41 4.95
CA SER A 47 -0.52 -14.60 6.16
C SER A 47 -1.74 -13.87 6.73
N VAL A 48 -2.85 -13.84 6.00
CA VAL A 48 -4.02 -13.01 6.26
C VAL A 48 -5.23 -13.86 6.66
N SER A 49 -6.01 -13.37 7.61
CA SER A 49 -7.23 -14.02 8.08
C SER A 49 -8.26 -14.24 6.96
N GLU A 50 -8.97 -15.36 7.01
CA GLU A 50 -10.12 -15.63 6.13
C GLU A 50 -11.35 -14.82 6.52
N ASN A 51 -11.44 -14.34 7.77
CA ASN A 51 -12.53 -13.49 8.22
C ASN A 51 -12.44 -12.11 7.54
N SER A 52 -13.52 -11.70 6.86
CA SER A 52 -13.55 -10.46 6.07
C SER A 52 -13.19 -9.20 6.87
N ASP A 53 -13.61 -9.09 8.13
CA ASP A 53 -13.33 -7.93 8.97
C ASP A 53 -11.91 -7.93 9.52
N CYS A 54 -11.43 -9.09 9.98
CA CYS A 54 -10.05 -9.25 10.43
C CYS A 54 -9.04 -9.18 9.28
N ARG A 55 -9.42 -9.59 8.07
CA ARG A 55 -8.56 -9.55 6.89
C ARG A 55 -8.04 -8.14 6.63
N LYS A 56 -8.87 -7.12 6.79
CA LYS A 56 -8.45 -5.72 6.58
C LYS A 56 -7.41 -5.26 7.60
N CYS A 57 -7.54 -5.70 8.86
CA CYS A 57 -6.54 -5.43 9.89
C CYS A 57 -5.23 -6.18 9.62
N ASP A 58 -5.32 -7.43 9.20
CA ASP A 58 -4.16 -8.25 8.85
C ASP A 58 -3.41 -7.66 7.66
N LEU A 59 -4.14 -7.23 6.61
CA LEU A 59 -3.57 -6.56 5.46
C LEU A 59 -2.81 -5.30 5.85
N LYS A 60 -3.38 -4.44 6.68
CA LYS A 60 -2.71 -3.21 7.14
C LYS A 60 -1.45 -3.52 7.95
N SER A 61 -1.49 -4.55 8.79
CA SER A 61 -0.31 -4.98 9.54
C SER A 61 0.79 -5.49 8.61
N GLU A 62 0.42 -6.27 7.60
CA GLU A 62 1.37 -6.77 6.61
C GLU A 62 1.95 -5.65 5.76
N PHE A 63 1.11 -4.70 5.29
CA PHE A 63 1.57 -3.50 4.58
C PHE A 63 2.59 -2.72 5.39
N ASN A 64 2.33 -2.49 6.67
CA ASN A 64 3.27 -1.82 7.56
C ASN A 64 4.62 -2.56 7.63
N SER A 65 4.59 -3.89 7.74
CA SER A 65 5.79 -4.72 7.78
C SER A 65 6.61 -4.56 6.49
N GLN A 66 5.95 -4.68 5.33
CA GLN A 66 6.62 -4.60 4.03
C GLN A 66 7.13 -3.19 3.73
N ILE A 67 6.37 -2.14 4.06
CA ILE A 67 6.82 -0.74 3.93
C ILE A 67 8.03 -0.49 4.82
N ASN A 68 8.01 -0.97 6.06
CA ASN A 68 9.13 -0.81 6.99
C ASN A 68 10.42 -1.44 6.45
N ALA A 69 10.30 -2.61 5.82
CA ALA A 69 11.42 -3.34 5.22
C ALA A 69 11.90 -2.74 3.89
N SER A 70 11.14 -1.83 3.28
CA SER A 70 11.46 -1.25 1.98
C SER A 70 12.25 0.06 2.09
N SER A 71 13.05 0.37 1.08
CA SER A 71 13.80 1.62 0.98
C SER A 71 12.99 2.75 0.34
N ALA A 72 12.03 2.40 -0.51
CA ALA A 72 11.14 3.32 -1.20
C ALA A 72 9.76 2.72 -1.37
N VAL A 73 8.77 3.58 -1.65
CA VAL A 73 7.39 3.18 -1.97
C VAL A 73 6.98 3.86 -3.26
N ILE A 74 6.46 3.08 -4.21
CA ILE A 74 5.84 3.59 -5.44
C ILE A 74 4.33 3.55 -5.24
N PHE A 75 3.68 4.71 -5.34
CA PHE A 75 2.22 4.84 -5.35
C PHE A 75 1.73 4.96 -6.79
N VAL A 76 0.91 4.01 -7.19
CA VAL A 76 0.25 4.00 -8.49
C VAL A 76 -1.14 4.60 -8.33
N ILE A 77 -1.41 5.66 -9.07
CA ILE A 77 -2.65 6.41 -8.99
C ILE A 77 -3.48 6.15 -10.25
N GLY A 78 -4.57 5.42 -10.07
CA GLY A 78 -5.57 5.16 -11.10
C GLY A 78 -6.78 6.10 -10.98
N ASP A 79 -7.72 5.94 -11.90
CA ASP A 79 -8.93 6.77 -12.00
C ASP A 79 -9.87 6.65 -10.78
N LYS A 80 -9.81 5.55 -10.05
CA LYS A 80 -10.63 5.28 -8.86
C LYS A 80 -9.89 5.45 -7.54
N THR A 81 -8.60 5.75 -7.57
CA THR A 81 -7.77 5.78 -6.35
C THR A 81 -8.31 6.78 -5.32
N ALA A 82 -8.77 7.96 -5.77
CA ALA A 82 -9.27 9.01 -4.87
C ALA A 82 -10.59 8.63 -4.14
N SER A 83 -11.40 7.75 -4.73
CA SER A 83 -12.72 7.35 -4.20
C SER A 83 -12.71 6.02 -3.43
N ARG A 84 -11.61 5.27 -3.48
CA ARG A 84 -11.52 3.96 -2.83
C ARG A 84 -11.49 4.07 -1.31
N THR A 85 -12.25 3.19 -0.66
CA THR A 85 -12.19 2.95 0.78
C THR A 85 -12.00 1.46 1.06
N ALA A 86 -11.35 1.13 2.14
CA ALA A 86 -11.19 -0.26 2.57
C ALA A 86 -12.52 -0.85 3.04
N GLY A 87 -13.37 -0.03 3.67
CA GLY A 87 -14.62 -0.42 4.29
C GLY A 87 -14.45 -1.55 5.32
N SER A 88 -15.20 -1.58 6.38
CA SER A 88 -15.22 -2.69 7.34
C SER A 88 -16.51 -2.62 8.17
N GLY A 89 -17.08 -3.76 8.53
CA GLY A 89 -18.14 -3.85 9.52
C GLY A 89 -17.62 -3.87 10.97
N CYS A 90 -16.31 -3.82 11.18
CA CYS A 90 -15.73 -3.88 12.51
C CYS A 90 -15.95 -2.58 13.28
N GLU A 91 -16.81 -2.62 14.26
CA GLU A 91 -17.00 -1.56 15.24
C GLU A 91 -15.95 -1.73 16.34
N ARG A 92 -14.83 -1.04 16.23
CA ARG A 92 -13.83 -1.06 17.26
C ARG A 92 -14.23 -0.20 18.44
N MET A 93 -14.30 -0.84 19.58
CA MET A 93 -14.39 -0.14 20.85
C MET A 93 -13.02 -0.07 21.53
N TYR A 94 -12.61 1.11 21.91
CA TYR A 94 -11.32 1.44 22.52
C TYR A 94 -11.05 0.82 23.92
N LYS A 95 -11.89 -0.08 24.39
CA LYS A 95 -11.80 -0.57 25.76
C LYS A 95 -11.40 -2.04 25.80
N GLU A 96 -10.41 -2.33 26.64
CA GLU A 96 -9.72 -3.61 26.83
C GLU A 96 -10.62 -4.81 27.14
N TRP A 97 -11.87 -4.60 27.44
CA TRP A 97 -12.80 -5.61 27.95
C TRP A 97 -13.88 -6.04 26.96
N PHE A 98 -13.80 -5.58 25.75
CA PHE A 98 -14.72 -6.07 24.72
C PHE A 98 -14.14 -7.32 24.04
N LEU A 99 -14.97 -8.36 24.06
CA LEU A 99 -14.68 -9.60 23.36
C LEU A 99 -14.64 -9.31 21.86
N CYS A 100 -13.53 -9.66 21.23
CA CYS A 100 -13.43 -9.67 19.79
C CYS A 100 -13.93 -11.00 19.25
N ASN A 101 -14.94 -10.96 18.40
CA ASN A 101 -15.47 -12.15 17.71
C ASN A 101 -14.70 -12.47 16.43
N CYS A 102 -13.74 -11.64 16.06
CA CYS A 102 -12.91 -11.86 14.87
C CYS A 102 -11.96 -13.04 15.07
N ALA A 103 -11.73 -13.81 14.03
CA ALA A 103 -10.65 -14.80 13.96
C ALA A 103 -9.54 -14.26 13.05
N PRO A 104 -8.26 -14.42 13.40
CA PRO A 104 -7.75 -14.96 14.65
C PRO A 104 -7.82 -13.94 15.80
N TYR A 105 -7.92 -14.45 17.00
CA TYR A 105 -7.94 -13.67 18.23
C TYR A 105 -6.79 -14.10 19.16
N LYS A 106 -6.51 -13.27 20.16
CA LYS A 106 -5.65 -13.63 21.29
C LYS A 106 -6.45 -13.64 22.59
N HIS A 107 -5.91 -14.28 23.62
CA HIS A 107 -6.43 -14.18 24.97
C HIS A 107 -5.61 -13.16 25.75
N ASN A 108 -6.28 -12.35 26.58
CA ASN A 108 -5.61 -11.51 27.56
C ASN A 108 -5.19 -12.34 28.79
N SER A 109 -4.57 -11.69 29.78
CA SER A 109 -4.16 -12.34 31.04
C SER A 109 -5.29 -12.96 31.85
N SER A 110 -6.54 -12.50 31.60
CA SER A 110 -7.75 -13.05 32.24
C SER A 110 -8.44 -14.14 31.40
N GLY A 111 -7.80 -14.61 30.35
CA GLY A 111 -8.35 -15.67 29.47
C GLY A 111 -9.47 -15.21 28.53
N LEU A 112 -9.79 -13.91 28.46
CA LEU A 112 -10.82 -13.39 27.55
C LEU A 112 -10.27 -13.20 26.14
N LYS A 113 -11.09 -13.54 25.13
CA LYS A 113 -10.78 -13.29 23.73
C LYS A 113 -10.64 -11.81 23.46
N THR A 114 -9.56 -11.42 22.83
CA THR A 114 -9.31 -10.02 22.42
C THR A 114 -8.88 -9.97 20.97
N CYS A 115 -9.11 -8.83 20.30
CA CYS A 115 -8.59 -8.61 18.98
C CYS A 115 -7.05 -8.68 18.99
N LYS A 116 -6.45 -9.47 18.10
CA LYS A 116 -4.98 -9.59 18.02
C LYS A 116 -4.28 -8.28 17.63
N HIS A 117 -5.02 -7.39 16.96
CA HIS A 117 -4.52 -6.10 16.49
C HIS A 117 -4.84 -4.94 17.44
N MET A 118 -5.64 -5.17 18.47
CA MET A 118 -5.74 -4.19 19.56
C MET A 118 -4.44 -4.24 20.35
N ASN A 119 -3.63 -3.23 20.18
CA ASN A 119 -2.55 -3.00 21.11
C ASN A 119 -3.16 -2.65 22.46
N THR A 120 -2.73 -3.38 23.45
CA THR A 120 -3.10 -3.18 24.85
C THR A 120 -2.51 -1.89 25.44
N SER A 121 -1.81 -1.11 24.65
CA SER A 121 -1.31 0.19 25.07
C SER A 121 -2.34 1.26 24.72
N PRO A 122 -3.00 1.86 25.72
CA PRO A 122 -3.87 3.03 25.53
C PRO A 122 -3.13 4.24 24.98
N SER A 123 -1.82 4.16 24.91
CA SER A 123 -0.90 5.21 24.51
C SER A 123 -0.45 5.16 23.05
N ASP A 124 -0.95 4.25 22.22
CA ASP A 124 -0.77 4.39 20.80
C ASP A 124 -2.02 5.09 20.18
N PRO A 125 -2.07 6.45 20.24
CA PRO A 125 -3.14 7.22 19.65
C PRO A 125 -3.15 7.13 18.13
N ASN A 126 -2.15 6.51 17.57
CA ASN A 126 -2.02 6.19 16.15
C ASN A 126 -2.37 4.75 15.88
N GLY A 127 -3.20 4.15 16.68
CA GLY A 127 -3.75 2.89 16.28
C GLY A 127 -4.18 3.08 14.83
N ASP A 128 -3.37 2.59 13.91
CA ASP A 128 -3.57 2.63 12.45
C ASP A 128 -4.94 2.07 12.03
N PHE A 129 -5.81 1.96 12.98
CA PHE A 129 -7.09 1.28 12.93
C PHE A 129 -8.28 2.22 13.11
N ASP A 130 -8.09 3.45 13.56
CA ASP A 130 -9.18 4.39 13.82
C ASP A 130 -10.00 4.72 12.56
N TYR A 131 -9.39 4.55 11.40
CA TYR A 131 -9.99 4.85 10.11
C TYR A 131 -10.26 3.60 9.25
N ILE A 132 -10.35 2.42 9.86
CA ILE A 132 -10.48 1.17 9.11
C ILE A 132 -11.70 1.17 8.17
N ASN A 133 -12.76 1.90 8.52
CA ASN A 133 -14.00 1.97 7.74
C ASN A 133 -13.99 3.06 6.67
N SER A 134 -13.20 4.12 6.86
CA SER A 134 -13.21 5.32 6.01
C SER A 134 -11.93 5.55 5.24
N CYS A 135 -10.85 4.87 5.60
CA CYS A 135 -9.55 5.04 4.99
C CYS A 135 -9.31 4.00 3.90
N SER A 136 -8.79 4.40 2.76
CA SER A 136 -8.31 3.45 1.75
C SER A 136 -7.02 2.77 2.21
N TYR A 137 -6.72 1.60 1.63
CA TYR A 137 -5.43 0.96 1.85
C TYR A 137 -4.27 1.85 1.40
N LEU A 138 -4.39 2.49 0.24
CA LEU A 138 -3.37 3.41 -0.25
C LEU A 138 -3.10 4.57 0.72
N ARG A 139 -4.15 5.13 1.34
CA ARG A 139 -3.97 6.19 2.33
C ARG A 139 -3.21 5.70 3.55
N HIS A 140 -3.58 4.51 4.06
CA HIS A 140 -2.88 3.91 5.18
C HIS A 140 -1.39 3.68 4.86
N GLU A 141 -1.09 3.13 3.69
CA GLU A 141 0.27 2.90 3.19
C GLU A 141 1.06 4.20 3.02
N PHE A 142 0.39 5.24 2.51
CA PHE A 142 0.99 6.56 2.34
C PHE A 142 1.38 7.19 3.68
N GLU A 143 0.47 7.19 4.65
CA GLU A 143 0.73 7.70 5.99
C GLU A 143 1.85 6.92 6.68
N GLN A 144 1.88 5.59 6.51
CA GLN A 144 2.96 4.75 7.03
C GLN A 144 4.30 5.07 6.36
N ALA A 145 4.32 5.25 5.04
CA ALA A 145 5.53 5.61 4.31
C ALA A 145 6.08 6.97 4.77
N LYS A 146 5.22 7.97 4.98
CA LYS A 146 5.59 9.28 5.53
C LYS A 146 6.12 9.17 6.96
N LYS A 147 5.42 8.47 7.84
CA LYS A 147 5.82 8.23 9.23
C LYS A 147 7.22 7.59 9.29
N ARG A 148 7.53 6.70 8.36
CA ARG A 148 8.82 6.01 8.27
C ARG A 148 9.86 6.76 7.42
N ARG A 149 9.55 7.97 6.95
CA ARG A 149 10.43 8.80 6.12
C ARG A 149 10.97 8.03 4.89
N LYS A 150 10.13 7.19 4.31
CA LYS A 150 10.48 6.45 3.09
C LYS A 150 10.54 7.40 1.91
N LYS A 151 11.37 7.08 0.92
CA LYS A 151 11.29 7.76 -0.37
C LYS A 151 9.97 7.38 -1.03
N ILE A 152 9.16 8.39 -1.36
CA ILE A 152 7.85 8.23 -2.00
C ILE A 152 7.98 8.65 -3.46
N ILE A 153 7.51 7.79 -4.35
CA ILE A 153 7.43 8.00 -5.79
C ILE A 153 5.97 7.86 -6.18
N VAL A 154 5.41 8.86 -6.85
CA VAL A 154 4.00 8.86 -7.26
C VAL A 154 3.92 8.86 -8.78
N VAL A 155 3.17 7.91 -9.32
CA VAL A 155 2.95 7.77 -10.77
C VAL A 155 1.47 7.59 -11.08
N TYR A 156 1.02 8.18 -12.21
CA TYR A 156 -0.34 7.95 -12.71
C TYR A 156 -0.36 6.75 -13.66
N ASN A 157 -1.33 5.86 -13.49
CA ASN A 157 -1.57 4.77 -14.44
C ASN A 157 -2.17 5.29 -15.76
N SER A 158 -1.49 6.22 -16.39
CA SER A 158 -1.91 6.85 -17.64
C SER A 158 -0.71 7.30 -18.46
N LEU A 159 -0.96 7.69 -19.73
CA LEU A 159 0.01 8.35 -20.61
C LEU A 159 0.16 9.85 -20.34
N TYR A 160 -0.77 10.44 -19.59
CA TYR A 160 -0.83 11.86 -19.29
C TYR A 160 -0.97 12.11 -17.81
N LYS A 161 -0.51 13.26 -17.35
CA LYS A 161 -0.74 13.70 -15.97
C LYS A 161 -2.24 13.85 -15.71
N ARG A 162 -2.74 13.21 -14.64
CA ARG A 162 -4.16 13.17 -14.26
C ARG A 162 -4.36 13.71 -12.85
N GLU A 163 -4.17 15.00 -12.68
CA GLU A 163 -4.18 15.64 -11.35
C GLU A 163 -5.49 15.40 -10.58
N SER A 164 -6.62 15.26 -11.27
CA SER A 164 -7.91 14.92 -10.65
C SER A 164 -7.98 13.51 -10.04
N TRP A 165 -7.06 12.63 -10.40
CA TRP A 165 -6.99 11.29 -9.83
C TRP A 165 -6.20 11.25 -8.52
N LEU A 166 -5.39 12.30 -8.28
CA LEU A 166 -4.56 12.37 -7.08
C LEU A 166 -5.42 12.60 -5.85
N PRO A 167 -5.37 11.69 -4.85
CA PRO A 167 -6.11 11.89 -3.62
C PRO A 167 -5.65 13.15 -2.87
N SER A 168 -6.58 13.82 -2.19
CA SER A 168 -6.29 15.06 -1.46
C SER A 168 -5.16 14.94 -0.44
N TYR A 169 -5.02 13.77 0.20
CA TYR A 169 -3.95 13.50 1.17
C TYR A 169 -2.55 13.39 0.53
N MET A 170 -2.47 13.32 -0.82
CA MET A 170 -1.22 13.30 -1.60
C MET A 170 -0.96 14.62 -2.35
N CYS A 171 -1.70 15.70 -2.05
CA CYS A 171 -1.63 16.96 -2.82
C CYS A 171 -0.20 17.54 -2.93
N GLU A 172 0.67 17.30 -1.95
CA GLU A 172 2.07 17.71 -1.97
C GLU A 172 2.90 17.07 -3.11
N TYR A 173 2.41 15.97 -3.70
CA TYR A 173 3.06 15.28 -4.81
C TYR A 173 2.55 15.72 -6.18
N LYS A 174 1.60 16.67 -6.24
CA LYS A 174 0.97 17.11 -7.48
C LYS A 174 1.98 17.51 -8.57
N ASP A 175 3.01 18.24 -8.19
CA ASP A 175 3.99 18.77 -9.14
C ASP A 175 5.06 17.76 -9.55
N VAL A 176 5.31 16.75 -8.71
CA VAL A 176 6.36 15.76 -8.94
C VAL A 176 5.84 14.41 -9.44
N ALA A 177 4.53 14.17 -9.36
CA ALA A 177 3.90 12.98 -9.91
C ALA A 177 3.87 13.04 -11.45
N VAL A 178 4.24 11.92 -12.08
CA VAL A 178 4.34 11.81 -13.54
C VAL A 178 3.52 10.63 -14.07
N PRO A 179 3.19 10.61 -15.37
CA PRO A 179 2.63 9.43 -16.01
C PRO A 179 3.58 8.23 -15.91
N PHE A 180 3.02 7.05 -15.63
CA PHE A 180 3.79 5.81 -15.66
C PHE A 180 4.06 5.35 -17.08
N TRP A 181 3.07 5.51 -17.97
CA TRP A 181 3.19 5.09 -19.35
C TRP A 181 3.73 6.23 -20.22
N VAL A 182 4.68 5.89 -21.09
CA VAL A 182 5.28 6.80 -22.06
C VAL A 182 5.38 6.08 -23.41
N TYR A 183 5.64 6.83 -24.47
CA TYR A 183 6.00 6.24 -25.75
C TYR A 183 7.53 6.19 -25.89
N ASP A 184 8.04 5.05 -26.36
CA ASP A 184 9.44 4.92 -26.75
C ASP A 184 9.71 5.60 -28.11
N SER A 185 10.96 5.55 -28.57
CA SER A 185 11.36 6.11 -29.87
C SER A 185 10.70 5.45 -31.08
N CYS A 186 10.16 4.24 -30.90
CA CYS A 186 9.44 3.48 -31.91
C CYS A 186 7.91 3.69 -31.85
N GLY A 187 7.42 4.50 -30.90
CA GLY A 187 6.00 4.74 -30.68
C GLY A 187 5.28 3.64 -29.88
N ASN A 188 5.99 2.72 -29.26
CA ASN A 188 5.38 1.71 -28.40
C ASN A 188 5.11 2.28 -27.01
N LYS A 189 3.98 1.90 -26.42
CA LYS A 189 3.64 2.22 -25.04
C LYS A 189 4.49 1.36 -24.09
N VAL A 190 5.34 2.01 -23.31
CA VAL A 190 6.25 1.38 -22.34
C VAL A 190 6.14 2.06 -20.97
N GLY A 191 6.57 1.37 -19.91
CA GLY A 191 6.66 1.99 -18.59
C GLY A 191 7.79 3.02 -18.51
N ASN A 192 7.59 4.10 -17.76
CA ASN A 192 8.56 5.18 -17.58
C ASN A 192 9.70 4.75 -16.63
N TYR A 193 10.45 3.76 -17.08
CA TYR A 193 11.53 3.16 -16.32
C TYR A 193 12.63 4.15 -15.96
N GLN A 194 12.98 5.05 -16.88
CA GLN A 194 14.03 6.04 -16.66
C GLN A 194 13.69 6.96 -15.47
N PHE A 195 12.43 7.38 -15.36
CA PHE A 195 11.99 8.17 -14.22
C PHE A 195 12.13 7.38 -12.90
N ILE A 196 11.60 6.15 -12.85
CA ILE A 196 11.67 5.31 -11.65
C ILE A 196 13.12 5.04 -11.25
N LYS A 197 13.95 4.69 -12.23
CA LYS A 197 15.39 4.45 -12.03
C LYS A 197 16.08 5.66 -11.41
N LYS A 198 15.88 6.85 -11.99
CA LYS A 198 16.43 8.11 -11.48
C LYS A 198 15.94 8.39 -10.06
N GLN A 199 14.63 8.19 -9.81
CA GLN A 199 14.09 8.38 -8.46
C GLN A 199 14.70 7.41 -7.45
N LEU A 200 15.05 6.20 -7.85
CA LEU A 200 15.72 5.22 -7.00
C LEU A 200 17.24 5.45 -6.87
N GLY A 201 17.80 6.41 -7.61
CA GLY A 201 19.24 6.72 -7.58
C GLY A 201 20.09 5.65 -8.26
N TYR A 202 19.59 5.09 -9.32
CA TYR A 202 20.34 4.26 -10.27
C TYR A 202 20.63 5.10 -11.52
N GLU A 203 21.61 5.93 -11.45
CA GLU A 203 22.16 6.65 -12.62
C GLU A 203 23.34 5.90 -13.21
#